data_5109a2f6e06f0b90ced9c6b30e7b1cd4
#
_entry.id   5109a2f6e06f0b90ced9c6b30e7b1cd4
#
_cell.length_a   1.000
_cell.length_b   1.000
_cell.length_c   1.000
_cell.angle_alpha   90.00
_cell.angle_beta   90.00
_cell.angle_gamma   90.00
#
_symmetry.space_group_name_H-M   'P 1'
#
loop_
_entity.id
_entity.type
_entity.pdbx_description
1 polymer ?
#
loop_
_entity_poly.entity_id
_entity_poly.type
_entity_poly.pdbx_seq_one_letter_code
_entity_poly.pdbx_strand_id
1 'polypeptide(L)'
;MKTFMKNWRPNRMKQFWLHSLLRTYSWVMIVIIASFALLISYVNWDSREKEARQVSQRVLTRTVSEVEYYYRESARSAQGLVDNQARIEGIYKYFSLSTPDYFYWQLERKASPYISVSIYENIDDLYVRNDFVTGVAIVLQDSTEVYVSTRDNRSGYKVSADAFKPDANSFAVPVSDPVSDQALGVIYVSVSSDVFYKAIDNTRGNIPIAVSITSPFETEMFHQGEKSDREEWLQDETAHGYQVQVAVPRGYVLSGSISSSVFILTLSLLFIVILYVTLKKTFSKYQTQVVDLVETIHDIAQGEQGKRIDLTKKDQELLLIAETTNNMLDRLERNIHDIYQLELSQKDANMRALQAQINPHFMYNTLEFLRMYAVMENQNELADIIYEFSSLLRNNISDERETTLKQEVEFCRKYSYLCMVRYPKSIAYGFKIDPGLEEMRIPKFTLQPLVENYFAHGVDHRRTDNVISIKALKKDGYVEILLTDNGRGMPADKLAEIQDKLAQRTFEHTVDYSEKRQSIGIVNVHERFVLYFGDRYDISVESVKQEGVRYRITIQNEEKG
;
A
#
# COMPACT_ATOMS: atom_id res chain seq x y z
N MET A 1 20.52 28.66 -3.53
CA MET A 1 20.08 27.27 -3.72
C MET A 1 20.85 26.25 -2.88
N LYS A 2 22.16 26.36 -2.68
CA LYS A 2 22.97 25.44 -1.82
C LYS A 2 22.61 25.44 -0.34
N THR A 3 22.06 26.51 0.22
CA THR A 3 21.72 26.61 1.66
C THR A 3 20.38 25.94 2.01
N PHE A 4 19.45 25.80 1.05
CA PHE A 4 18.16 25.13 1.25
C PHE A 4 18.29 23.61 1.27
N MET A 5 19.29 23.04 0.58
CA MET A 5 19.51 21.59 0.46
C MET A 5 20.24 20.97 1.66
N LYS A 6 20.97 21.77 2.47
CA LYS A 6 21.78 21.25 3.59
C LYS A 6 20.96 20.82 4.82
N ASN A 7 19.69 21.22 4.92
CA ASN A 7 18.79 20.90 6.04
C ASN A 7 17.69 19.88 5.68
N TRP A 8 17.74 19.31 4.51
CA TRP A 8 16.78 18.30 4.08
C TRP A 8 17.13 16.95 4.74
N ARG A 9 16.58 16.71 5.93
CA ARG A 9 16.59 15.39 6.56
C ARG A 9 15.32 14.65 6.09
N PRO A 10 15.42 13.69 5.17
CA PRO A 10 14.26 12.98 4.61
C PRO A 10 13.43 12.29 5.71
N ASN A 11 14.03 11.91 6.83
CA ASN A 11 13.36 11.20 7.92
C ASN A 11 12.30 11.99 8.71
N ARG A 12 12.33 13.32 8.73
CA ARG A 12 11.33 14.11 9.48
C ARG A 12 10.09 14.47 8.65
N MET A 13 10.22 14.69 7.35
CA MET A 13 9.06 14.93 6.48
C MET A 13 8.29 13.65 6.14
N LYS A 14 8.96 12.48 6.17
CA LYS A 14 8.37 11.16 5.88
C LYS A 14 7.23 10.76 6.83
N GLN A 15 7.25 11.17 8.10
CA GLN A 15 6.27 10.73 9.10
C GLN A 15 5.04 11.63 9.23
N PHE A 16 5.14 12.94 8.94
CA PHE A 16 4.08 13.87 9.34
C PHE A 16 2.89 13.96 8.39
N TRP A 17 3.10 14.06 7.09
CA TRP A 17 2.02 14.40 6.16
C TRP A 17 1.15 13.20 5.79
N LEU A 18 1.75 12.09 5.39
CA LEU A 18 1.00 10.89 5.00
C LEU A 18 0.30 10.22 6.21
N HIS A 19 0.95 10.17 7.38
CA HIS A 19 0.32 9.68 8.61
C HIS A 19 -0.81 10.60 9.09
N SER A 20 -0.70 11.92 8.90
CA SER A 20 -1.79 12.83 9.24
C SER A 20 -2.98 12.63 8.32
N LEU A 21 -2.77 12.45 7.01
CA LEU A 21 -3.81 12.14 6.04
C LEU A 21 -4.52 10.82 6.37
N LEU A 22 -3.78 9.73 6.57
CA LEU A 22 -4.35 8.44 6.95
C LEU A 22 -5.20 8.59 8.22
N ARG A 23 -4.70 9.27 9.25
CA ARG A 23 -5.41 9.52 10.50
C ARG A 23 -6.69 10.31 10.26
N THR A 24 -6.63 11.38 9.47
CA THR A 24 -7.79 12.22 9.17
C THR A 24 -8.85 11.44 8.40
N TYR A 25 -8.50 10.74 7.33
CA TYR A 25 -9.45 9.93 6.57
C TYR A 25 -10.03 8.79 7.42
N SER A 26 -9.21 8.11 8.24
CA SER A 26 -9.71 7.07 9.15
C SER A 26 -10.71 7.64 10.16
N TRP A 27 -10.45 8.82 10.76
CA TRP A 27 -11.38 9.48 11.66
C TRP A 27 -12.68 9.87 10.98
N VAL A 28 -12.62 10.46 9.79
CA VAL A 28 -13.82 10.83 9.01
C VAL A 28 -14.66 9.59 8.71
N MET A 29 -14.04 8.51 8.27
CA MET A 29 -14.74 7.24 7.97
C MET A 29 -15.35 6.61 9.23
N ILE A 30 -14.63 6.62 10.36
CA ILE A 30 -15.15 6.12 11.64
C ILE A 30 -16.39 6.93 12.06
N VAL A 31 -16.34 8.25 11.98
CA VAL A 31 -17.46 9.13 12.32
C VAL A 31 -18.66 8.86 11.42
N ILE A 32 -18.46 8.72 10.12
CA ILE A 32 -19.53 8.43 9.16
C ILE A 32 -20.18 7.08 9.49
N ILE A 33 -19.38 6.00 9.64
CA ILE A 33 -19.92 4.66 9.92
C ILE A 33 -20.63 4.62 11.27
N ALA A 34 -20.05 5.24 12.31
CA ALA A 34 -20.67 5.33 13.63
C ALA A 34 -21.99 6.10 13.59
N SER A 35 -22.05 7.22 12.87
CA SER A 35 -23.28 8.01 12.69
C SER A 35 -24.36 7.19 11.99
N PHE A 36 -24.01 6.44 10.93
CA PHE A 36 -24.95 5.55 10.24
C PHE A 36 -25.43 4.41 11.14
N ALA A 37 -24.54 3.80 11.92
CA ALA A 37 -24.90 2.73 12.84
C ALA A 37 -25.88 3.23 13.93
N LEU A 38 -25.63 4.42 14.48
CA LEU A 38 -26.53 5.06 15.43
C LEU A 38 -27.88 5.42 14.81
N LEU A 39 -27.87 5.96 13.60
CA LEU A 39 -29.09 6.28 12.86
C LEU A 39 -29.95 5.05 12.60
N ILE A 40 -29.34 3.97 12.12
CA ILE A 40 -30.05 2.71 11.85
C ILE A 40 -30.59 2.12 13.18
N SER A 41 -29.80 2.16 14.26
CA SER A 41 -30.26 1.70 15.57
C SER A 41 -31.45 2.51 16.08
N TYR A 42 -31.43 3.83 15.90
CA TYR A 42 -32.54 4.70 16.25
C TYR A 42 -33.80 4.41 15.41
N VAL A 43 -33.66 4.28 14.10
CA VAL A 43 -34.78 3.95 13.19
C VAL A 43 -35.38 2.59 13.53
N ASN A 44 -34.55 1.61 13.84
CA ASN A 44 -35.01 0.28 14.24
C ASN A 44 -35.75 0.31 15.57
N TRP A 45 -35.28 1.08 16.55
CA TRP A 45 -35.99 1.28 17.82
C TRP A 45 -37.34 1.98 17.61
N ASP A 46 -37.38 3.09 16.87
CA ASP A 46 -38.62 3.84 16.59
C ASP A 46 -39.64 2.97 15.81
N SER A 47 -39.18 2.15 14.87
CA SER A 47 -40.02 1.23 14.12
C SER A 47 -40.66 0.18 15.02
N ARG A 48 -39.90 -0.42 15.95
CA ARG A 48 -40.40 -1.41 16.89
C ARG A 48 -41.40 -0.81 17.87
N GLU A 49 -41.15 0.41 18.36
CA GLU A 49 -42.08 1.12 19.22
C GLU A 49 -43.41 1.39 18.51
N LYS A 50 -43.34 1.88 17.27
CA LYS A 50 -44.53 2.11 16.43
C LYS A 50 -45.31 0.81 16.16
N GLU A 51 -44.59 -0.27 15.84
CA GLU A 51 -45.23 -1.59 15.64
C GLU A 51 -45.94 -2.06 16.93
N ALA A 52 -45.28 -1.97 18.07
CA ALA A 52 -45.89 -2.33 19.37
C ALA A 52 -47.14 -1.51 19.64
N ARG A 53 -47.11 -0.19 19.46
CA ARG A 53 -48.30 0.69 19.61
C ARG A 53 -49.44 0.32 18.66
N GLN A 54 -49.12 0.06 17.38
CA GLN A 54 -50.13 -0.32 16.38
C GLN A 54 -50.79 -1.67 16.73
N VAL A 55 -50.01 -2.64 17.19
CA VAL A 55 -50.55 -3.94 17.60
C VAL A 55 -51.39 -3.75 18.87
N SER A 56 -50.94 -3.01 19.86
CA SER A 56 -51.71 -2.70 21.06
C SER A 56 -53.07 -2.05 20.72
N GLN A 57 -53.06 -1.06 19.80
CA GLN A 57 -54.29 -0.40 19.37
C GLN A 57 -55.25 -1.36 18.67
N ARG A 58 -54.72 -2.25 17.80
CA ARG A 58 -55.56 -3.27 17.14
C ARG A 58 -56.16 -4.27 18.13
N VAL A 59 -55.34 -4.75 19.08
CA VAL A 59 -55.81 -5.67 20.12
C VAL A 59 -56.86 -4.99 21.00
N LEU A 60 -56.63 -3.74 21.41
CA LEU A 60 -57.58 -2.96 22.20
C LEU A 60 -58.91 -2.84 21.46
N THR A 61 -58.92 -2.34 20.24
CA THR A 61 -60.16 -2.17 19.43
C THR A 61 -60.88 -3.49 19.20
N ARG A 62 -60.11 -4.56 18.93
CA ARG A 62 -60.69 -5.90 18.76
C ARG A 62 -61.30 -6.42 20.03
N THR A 63 -60.58 -6.33 21.17
CA THR A 63 -61.07 -6.81 22.47
C THR A 63 -62.30 -6.03 22.91
N VAL A 64 -62.32 -4.72 22.77
CA VAL A 64 -63.52 -3.89 23.06
C VAL A 64 -64.73 -4.37 22.21
N SER A 65 -64.50 -4.61 20.92
CA SER A 65 -65.55 -5.12 20.05
C SER A 65 -66.05 -6.50 20.46
N GLU A 66 -65.17 -7.40 20.90
CA GLU A 66 -65.53 -8.75 21.34
C GLU A 66 -66.31 -8.69 22.69
N VAL A 67 -65.84 -7.86 23.65
CA VAL A 67 -66.57 -7.66 24.91
C VAL A 67 -67.98 -7.13 24.65
N GLU A 68 -68.10 -6.13 23.76
CA GLU A 68 -69.40 -5.57 23.37
C GLU A 68 -70.29 -6.60 22.66
N TYR A 69 -69.69 -7.44 21.82
CA TYR A 69 -70.40 -8.50 21.12
C TYR A 69 -70.95 -9.54 22.13
N TYR A 70 -70.10 -10.06 23.00
CA TYR A 70 -70.55 -11.08 23.98
C TYR A 70 -71.46 -10.50 25.01
N TYR A 71 -71.33 -9.23 25.38
CA TYR A 71 -72.34 -8.57 26.21
C TYR A 71 -73.70 -8.56 25.56
N ARG A 72 -73.79 -8.14 24.26
CA ARG A 72 -75.05 -8.09 23.53
C ARG A 72 -75.65 -9.46 23.33
N GLU A 73 -74.90 -10.49 23.07
CA GLU A 73 -75.39 -11.87 22.95
C GLU A 73 -75.82 -12.40 24.32
N SER A 74 -75.13 -12.07 25.40
CA SER A 74 -75.55 -12.40 26.78
C SER A 74 -76.83 -11.67 27.17
N ALA A 75 -76.95 -10.41 26.77
CA ALA A 75 -78.17 -9.61 26.97
C ALA A 75 -79.38 -10.18 26.21
N ARG A 76 -79.19 -10.60 24.94
CA ARG A 76 -80.22 -11.28 24.18
C ARG A 76 -80.62 -12.59 24.83
N SER A 77 -79.66 -13.34 25.27
CA SER A 77 -79.91 -14.64 25.95
C SER A 77 -80.65 -14.47 27.28
N ALA A 78 -80.28 -13.49 28.06
CA ALA A 78 -80.95 -13.17 29.34
C ALA A 78 -82.38 -12.65 29.11
N GLN A 79 -82.58 -11.73 28.15
CA GLN A 79 -83.93 -11.26 27.81
C GLN A 79 -84.78 -12.37 27.27
N GLY A 80 -84.19 -13.33 26.49
CA GLY A 80 -84.92 -14.51 26.02
C GLY A 80 -85.47 -15.42 27.13
N LEU A 81 -84.92 -15.33 28.35
CA LEU A 81 -85.47 -16.06 29.54
C LEU A 81 -86.71 -15.38 30.09
N VAL A 82 -86.95 -14.10 29.86
CA VAL A 82 -88.05 -13.27 30.35
C VAL A 82 -88.86 -12.60 29.24
N ASP A 83 -88.84 -13.13 28.02
CA ASP A 83 -89.43 -12.53 26.83
C ASP A 83 -90.95 -12.59 26.78
N ASN A 84 -91.56 -13.38 27.65
CA ASN A 84 -92.99 -13.49 27.74
C ASN A 84 -93.44 -13.84 29.17
N GLN A 85 -94.71 -13.54 29.46
CA GLN A 85 -95.29 -13.73 30.76
C GLN A 85 -95.24 -15.18 31.28
N ALA A 86 -95.33 -16.16 30.38
CA ALA A 86 -95.31 -17.59 30.81
C ALA A 86 -93.92 -18.01 31.30
N ARG A 87 -92.81 -17.50 30.71
CA ARG A 87 -91.44 -17.72 31.19
C ARG A 87 -91.19 -17.00 32.52
N ILE A 88 -91.69 -15.76 32.64
CA ILE A 88 -91.59 -14.99 33.88
C ILE A 88 -92.34 -15.71 34.99
N GLU A 89 -93.57 -16.14 34.78
CA GLU A 89 -94.37 -16.92 35.74
C GLU A 89 -93.60 -18.20 36.14
N GLY A 90 -93.00 -18.89 35.16
CA GLY A 90 -92.18 -20.08 35.39
C GLY A 90 -90.99 -19.84 36.34
N ILE A 91 -90.31 -18.74 36.15
CA ILE A 91 -89.21 -18.34 37.01
C ILE A 91 -89.70 -18.02 38.44
N TYR A 92 -90.77 -17.20 38.61
CA TYR A 92 -91.31 -16.87 39.89
C TYR A 92 -91.86 -18.11 40.64
N LYS A 93 -92.54 -19.05 39.96
CA LYS A 93 -92.98 -20.32 40.50
C LYS A 93 -91.81 -21.22 40.96
N TYR A 94 -90.71 -21.22 40.24
CA TYR A 94 -89.49 -21.94 40.64
C TYR A 94 -88.98 -21.46 41.99
N PHE A 95 -88.96 -20.13 42.22
CA PHE A 95 -88.48 -19.57 43.49
C PHE A 95 -89.52 -19.81 44.67
N SER A 96 -90.83 -19.79 44.40
CA SER A 96 -91.87 -19.85 45.40
C SER A 96 -92.33 -21.27 45.79
N LEU A 97 -92.12 -22.27 44.95
CA LEU A 97 -92.55 -23.65 45.14
C LEU A 97 -91.39 -24.55 45.57
N SER A 98 -91.72 -25.70 46.18
CA SER A 98 -90.78 -26.78 46.38
C SER A 98 -90.48 -27.45 45.00
N THR A 99 -89.35 -28.12 44.86
CA THR A 99 -88.96 -28.78 43.63
C THR A 99 -89.99 -29.77 43.09
N PRO A 100 -90.63 -30.66 43.96
CA PRO A 100 -91.71 -31.55 43.50
C PRO A 100 -92.96 -30.79 43.09
N ASP A 101 -93.35 -29.74 43.82
CA ASP A 101 -94.55 -28.97 43.53
C ASP A 101 -94.34 -28.14 42.20
N TYR A 102 -93.14 -27.67 41.99
CA TYR A 102 -92.79 -26.98 40.72
C TYR A 102 -92.87 -27.95 39.51
N PHE A 103 -92.47 -29.20 39.71
CA PHE A 103 -92.56 -30.21 38.64
C PHE A 103 -94.02 -30.54 38.29
N TYR A 104 -94.92 -30.71 39.34
CA TYR A 104 -96.32 -30.89 39.09
C TYR A 104 -96.97 -29.67 38.42
N TRP A 105 -96.65 -28.48 38.84
CA TRP A 105 -97.14 -27.23 38.23
C TRP A 105 -96.77 -27.15 36.80
N GLN A 106 -95.52 -27.51 36.37
CA GLN A 106 -95.13 -27.56 34.99
C GLN A 106 -95.92 -28.54 34.12
N LEU A 107 -96.24 -29.73 34.64
CA LEU A 107 -97.02 -30.74 33.94
C LEU A 107 -98.45 -30.27 33.68
N GLU A 108 -99.07 -29.55 34.58
CA GLU A 108 -100.41 -28.96 34.37
C GLU A 108 -100.42 -27.85 33.33
N ARG A 109 -99.38 -27.08 33.20
CA ARG A 109 -99.25 -25.94 32.28
C ARG A 109 -98.72 -26.30 30.87
N LYS A 110 -98.32 -27.51 30.67
CA LYS A 110 -97.71 -27.95 29.39
C LYS A 110 -98.72 -28.02 28.24
N ALA A 111 -99.60 -27.00 28.14
CA ALA A 111 -100.69 -26.94 27.15
C ALA A 111 -100.28 -26.30 25.82
N SER A 112 -99.09 -25.68 25.67
CA SER A 112 -98.62 -25.04 24.47
C SER A 112 -97.32 -25.67 23.98
N PRO A 113 -97.27 -26.18 22.71
CA PRO A 113 -96.07 -26.83 22.21
C PRO A 113 -94.92 -25.85 21.84
N TYR A 114 -95.18 -24.57 21.92
CA TYR A 114 -94.23 -23.55 21.42
C TYR A 114 -93.56 -22.71 22.54
N ILE A 115 -94.05 -22.72 23.74
CA ILE A 115 -93.53 -21.90 24.83
C ILE A 115 -93.37 -22.79 26.07
N SER A 116 -92.09 -23.03 26.48
CA SER A 116 -91.79 -23.74 27.67
C SER A 116 -91.83 -22.79 28.86
N VAL A 117 -92.58 -23.19 29.86
CA VAL A 117 -92.61 -22.52 31.19
C VAL A 117 -91.55 -23.03 32.16
N SER A 118 -90.81 -24.07 31.71
CA SER A 118 -89.77 -24.70 32.51
C SER A 118 -88.50 -23.88 32.50
N ILE A 119 -88.06 -23.48 33.69
CA ILE A 119 -86.76 -22.83 33.81
C ILE A 119 -85.63 -23.74 33.31
N TYR A 120 -85.72 -25.04 33.53
CA TYR A 120 -84.74 -26.03 33.13
C TYR A 120 -84.62 -26.14 31.61
N GLU A 121 -85.74 -26.20 30.87
CA GLU A 121 -85.75 -26.27 29.42
C GLU A 121 -85.23 -24.97 28.77
N ASN A 122 -85.61 -23.83 29.36
CA ASN A 122 -85.17 -22.51 28.84
C ASN A 122 -83.67 -22.31 29.09
N ILE A 123 -83.12 -22.76 30.17
CA ILE A 123 -81.71 -22.71 30.46
C ILE A 123 -80.90 -23.71 29.59
N ASP A 124 -81.46 -24.94 29.39
CA ASP A 124 -80.81 -25.90 28.50
C ASP A 124 -80.76 -25.39 27.08
N ASP A 125 -81.85 -24.82 26.55
CA ASP A 125 -81.94 -24.15 25.26
C ASP A 125 -80.88 -23.03 25.14
N LEU A 126 -80.69 -22.25 26.19
CA LEU A 126 -79.69 -21.19 26.25
C LEU A 126 -78.25 -21.74 26.05
N TYR A 127 -77.92 -22.82 26.78
CA TYR A 127 -76.63 -23.48 26.68
C TYR A 127 -76.41 -24.17 25.31
N VAL A 128 -77.43 -24.69 24.71
CA VAL A 128 -77.38 -25.34 23.40
C VAL A 128 -77.13 -24.29 22.28
N ARG A 129 -77.77 -23.13 22.43
CA ARG A 129 -77.64 -22.06 21.40
C ARG A 129 -76.38 -21.25 21.54
N ASN A 130 -75.77 -21.19 22.71
CA ASN A 130 -74.65 -20.30 23.03
C ASN A 130 -73.47 -21.07 23.63
N ASP A 131 -72.60 -21.53 22.79
CA ASP A 131 -71.44 -22.30 23.21
C ASP A 131 -70.46 -21.55 24.11
N PHE A 132 -70.49 -20.22 24.06
CA PHE A 132 -69.65 -19.37 24.90
C PHE A 132 -70.14 -19.22 26.33
N VAL A 133 -71.38 -19.54 26.66
CA VAL A 133 -71.95 -19.43 28.01
C VAL A 133 -71.52 -20.62 28.86
N THR A 134 -70.94 -20.33 30.01
CA THR A 134 -70.45 -21.31 30.98
C THR A 134 -71.35 -21.41 32.23
N GLY A 135 -72.08 -20.31 32.55
CA GLY A 135 -72.95 -20.25 33.72
C GLY A 135 -74.05 -19.20 33.56
N VAL A 136 -75.15 -19.39 34.21
CA VAL A 136 -76.25 -18.44 34.32
C VAL A 136 -76.71 -18.36 35.75
N ALA A 137 -76.80 -17.12 36.27
CA ALA A 137 -77.43 -16.93 37.61
C ALA A 137 -78.57 -15.88 37.49
N ILE A 138 -79.74 -16.20 38.03
CA ILE A 138 -80.87 -15.31 38.01
C ILE A 138 -81.10 -14.76 39.40
N VAL A 139 -80.96 -13.45 39.55
CA VAL A 139 -81.23 -12.71 40.82
C VAL A 139 -82.48 -11.87 40.62
N LEU A 140 -83.57 -12.26 41.27
CA LEU A 140 -84.78 -11.46 41.23
C LEU A 140 -84.76 -10.41 42.36
N GLN A 141 -85.37 -9.26 42.11
CA GLN A 141 -85.37 -8.13 43.00
C GLN A 141 -86.11 -8.49 44.35
N ASP A 142 -87.15 -9.34 44.27
CA ASP A 142 -88.00 -9.68 45.38
C ASP A 142 -87.67 -11.07 45.98
N SER A 143 -86.57 -11.71 45.66
CA SER A 143 -86.22 -13.04 46.13
C SER A 143 -84.99 -13.04 47.01
N THR A 144 -85.03 -13.79 48.08
CA THR A 144 -83.87 -14.06 48.97
C THR A 144 -83.02 -15.21 48.49
N GLU A 145 -83.43 -15.87 47.38
CA GLU A 145 -82.71 -16.96 46.75
C GLU A 145 -82.28 -16.55 45.33
N VAL A 146 -81.18 -17.11 44.88
CA VAL A 146 -80.62 -16.95 43.54
C VAL A 146 -80.59 -18.31 42.84
N TYR A 147 -81.08 -18.38 41.60
CA TYR A 147 -80.90 -19.56 40.81
C TYR A 147 -79.51 -19.51 40.17
N VAL A 148 -78.78 -20.61 40.29
CA VAL A 148 -77.45 -20.74 39.68
C VAL A 148 -77.38 -22.02 38.87
N SER A 149 -76.98 -21.93 37.63
CA SER A 149 -76.71 -23.09 36.79
C SER A 149 -75.31 -22.92 36.11
N THR A 150 -74.76 -24.08 35.80
CA THR A 150 -73.50 -24.14 35.02
C THR A 150 -73.72 -25.10 33.87
N ARG A 151 -72.83 -25.04 32.83
CA ARG A 151 -72.89 -25.91 31.67
C ARG A 151 -72.88 -27.41 32.06
N ASP A 152 -72.16 -27.76 33.14
CA ASP A 152 -72.12 -29.15 33.68
C ASP A 152 -73.32 -29.51 34.51
N ASN A 153 -73.97 -28.54 35.16
CA ASN A 153 -75.17 -28.71 35.91
C ASN A 153 -76.29 -27.76 35.43
N ARG A 154 -76.89 -28.12 34.31
CA ARG A 154 -77.90 -27.30 33.61
C ARG A 154 -79.19 -27.17 34.32
N SER A 155 -79.53 -28.18 35.22
CA SER A 155 -80.69 -28.12 36.09
C SER A 155 -80.60 -27.02 37.13
N GLY A 156 -79.40 -26.62 37.49
CA GLY A 156 -79.13 -25.57 38.45
C GLY A 156 -79.59 -25.92 39.87
N TYR A 157 -79.39 -24.96 40.75
CA TYR A 157 -79.74 -25.04 42.12
C TYR A 157 -80.00 -23.66 42.74
N LYS A 158 -80.64 -23.61 43.93
CA LYS A 158 -80.85 -22.35 44.62
C LYS A 158 -79.77 -22.10 45.65
N VAL A 159 -79.31 -20.81 45.72
CA VAL A 159 -78.36 -20.34 46.73
C VAL A 159 -78.97 -19.12 47.43
N SER A 160 -78.65 -18.90 48.69
CA SER A 160 -79.07 -17.66 49.37
C SER A 160 -78.42 -16.43 48.64
N ALA A 161 -79.19 -15.37 48.49
CA ALA A 161 -78.72 -14.12 47.87
C ALA A 161 -77.52 -13.53 48.63
N ASP A 162 -77.44 -13.68 49.96
CA ASP A 162 -76.31 -13.22 50.79
C ASP A 162 -74.98 -13.99 50.50
N ALA A 163 -75.13 -15.26 50.11
CA ALA A 163 -73.98 -16.14 49.82
C ALA A 163 -73.55 -16.11 48.32
N PHE A 164 -74.38 -15.56 47.48
CA PHE A 164 -74.12 -15.53 46.04
C PHE A 164 -73.04 -14.49 45.72
N LYS A 165 -72.08 -14.93 44.95
CA LYS A 165 -71.06 -14.06 44.28
C LYS A 165 -71.05 -14.41 42.81
N PRO A 166 -71.29 -13.44 41.94
CA PRO A 166 -71.18 -13.70 40.49
C PRO A 166 -69.79 -14.13 40.16
N ASP A 167 -69.67 -14.97 39.14
CA ASP A 167 -68.38 -15.33 38.58
C ASP A 167 -67.70 -14.07 38.05
N ALA A 168 -66.40 -13.99 38.19
CA ALA A 168 -65.63 -12.82 37.69
C ALA A 168 -65.86 -12.54 36.20
N ASN A 169 -66.00 -13.59 35.41
CA ASN A 169 -66.20 -13.51 33.95
C ASN A 169 -67.70 -13.49 33.54
N SER A 170 -68.56 -12.91 34.37
CA SER A 170 -69.98 -12.78 34.06
C SER A 170 -70.40 -11.37 33.65
N PHE A 171 -71.26 -11.32 32.66
CA PHE A 171 -71.97 -10.09 32.29
C PHE A 171 -73.25 -9.96 33.18
N ALA A 172 -73.40 -8.81 33.79
CA ALA A 172 -74.61 -8.47 34.57
C ALA A 172 -75.63 -7.80 33.64
N VAL A 173 -76.70 -8.48 33.35
CA VAL A 173 -77.76 -8.01 32.48
C VAL A 173 -79.00 -7.66 33.23
N PRO A 174 -79.37 -6.39 33.39
CA PRO A 174 -80.63 -6.02 33.97
C PRO A 174 -81.78 -6.46 33.06
N VAL A 175 -82.81 -7.06 33.68
CA VAL A 175 -84.00 -7.56 32.96
C VAL A 175 -85.25 -6.93 33.50
N SER A 176 -86.20 -6.65 32.62
CA SER A 176 -87.48 -6.08 32.94
C SER A 176 -88.61 -6.88 32.31
N ASP A 177 -89.79 -6.78 32.85
CA ASP A 177 -91.05 -7.37 32.28
C ASP A 177 -91.33 -6.64 30.96
N PRO A 178 -91.41 -7.39 29.83
CA PRO A 178 -91.59 -6.82 28.50
C PRO A 178 -92.92 -6.08 28.28
N VAL A 179 -93.96 -6.32 29.21
CA VAL A 179 -95.27 -5.73 29.10
C VAL A 179 -95.37 -4.50 30.02
N SER A 180 -94.90 -4.64 31.26
CA SER A 180 -95.06 -3.61 32.31
C SER A 180 -93.82 -2.68 32.40
N ASP A 181 -92.71 -3.05 31.78
CA ASP A 181 -91.38 -2.42 31.92
C ASP A 181 -90.85 -2.35 33.36
N GLN A 182 -91.45 -3.14 34.24
CA GLN A 182 -91.00 -3.21 35.64
C GLN A 182 -89.72 -4.04 35.71
N ALA A 183 -88.70 -3.53 36.47
CA ALA A 183 -87.48 -4.25 36.71
C ALA A 183 -87.76 -5.58 37.44
N LEU A 184 -87.28 -6.66 36.86
CA LEU A 184 -87.42 -8.01 37.44
C LEU A 184 -86.22 -8.38 38.30
N GLY A 185 -85.03 -7.92 37.93
CA GLY A 185 -83.79 -8.23 38.59
C GLY A 185 -82.59 -8.17 37.63
N VAL A 186 -81.55 -8.96 37.96
CA VAL A 186 -80.33 -9.04 37.13
C VAL A 186 -80.05 -10.52 36.81
N ILE A 187 -79.80 -10.83 35.55
CA ILE A 187 -79.31 -12.13 35.13
C ILE A 187 -77.82 -12.01 34.85
N TYR A 188 -77.02 -12.78 35.57
CA TYR A 188 -75.58 -12.89 35.32
C TYR A 188 -75.36 -14.03 34.34
N VAL A 189 -74.66 -13.70 33.20
CA VAL A 189 -74.27 -14.67 32.18
C VAL A 189 -72.78 -14.81 32.20
N SER A 190 -72.27 -15.92 32.71
CA SER A 190 -70.83 -16.21 32.71
C SER A 190 -70.40 -16.69 31.36
N VAL A 191 -69.27 -16.16 30.87
CA VAL A 191 -68.74 -16.50 29.56
C VAL A 191 -67.36 -17.19 29.68
N SER A 192 -67.05 -18.06 28.73
CA SER A 192 -65.74 -18.69 28.65
C SER A 192 -64.66 -17.68 28.42
N SER A 193 -63.62 -17.66 29.24
CA SER A 193 -62.42 -16.84 29.01
C SER A 193 -61.71 -17.18 27.67
N ASP A 194 -61.93 -18.38 27.12
CA ASP A 194 -61.34 -18.83 25.86
C ASP A 194 -61.68 -17.95 24.67
N VAL A 195 -62.88 -17.30 24.70
CA VAL A 195 -63.31 -16.40 23.62
C VAL A 195 -62.41 -15.17 23.54
N PHE A 196 -61.99 -14.64 24.68
CA PHE A 196 -61.05 -13.50 24.75
C PHE A 196 -59.63 -13.93 24.43
N TYR A 197 -59.17 -15.09 24.97
CA TYR A 197 -57.86 -15.63 24.61
C TYR A 197 -57.70 -15.80 23.11
N LYS A 198 -58.69 -16.41 22.42
CA LYS A 198 -58.64 -16.60 20.97
C LYS A 198 -58.64 -15.29 20.22
N ALA A 199 -59.45 -14.32 20.61
CA ALA A 199 -59.53 -13.02 19.97
C ALA A 199 -58.19 -12.26 20.07
N ILE A 200 -57.57 -12.28 21.26
CA ILE A 200 -56.28 -11.65 21.53
C ILE A 200 -55.17 -12.35 20.77
N ASP A 201 -55.07 -13.69 20.88
CA ASP A 201 -53.98 -14.46 20.23
C ASP A 201 -54.01 -14.35 18.72
N ASN A 202 -55.19 -14.34 18.10
CA ASN A 202 -55.32 -14.13 16.65
C ASN A 202 -54.89 -12.73 16.20
N THR A 203 -54.92 -11.74 17.09
CA THR A 203 -54.66 -10.33 16.75
C THR A 203 -53.24 -9.90 17.11
N ARG A 204 -52.68 -10.41 18.22
CA ARG A 204 -51.35 -10.00 18.72
C ARG A 204 -50.16 -10.55 17.91
N GLY A 205 -50.38 -11.68 17.19
CA GLY A 205 -49.29 -12.41 16.54
C GLY A 205 -48.25 -12.91 17.55
N ASN A 206 -46.96 -12.63 17.30
CA ASN A 206 -45.86 -13.05 18.18
C ASN A 206 -45.48 -12.00 19.25
N ILE A 207 -46.24 -10.90 19.33
CA ILE A 207 -45.93 -9.83 20.31
C ILE A 207 -46.57 -10.20 21.66
N PRO A 208 -45.79 -10.25 22.74
CA PRO A 208 -46.35 -10.42 24.07
C PRO A 208 -47.16 -9.19 24.44
N ILE A 209 -48.44 -9.42 24.82
CA ILE A 209 -49.35 -8.34 25.19
C ILE A 209 -49.98 -8.69 26.51
N ALA A 210 -50.09 -7.73 27.40
CA ALA A 210 -50.90 -7.81 28.57
C ALA A 210 -52.26 -7.16 28.27
N VAL A 211 -53.34 -7.89 28.64
CA VAL A 211 -54.74 -7.43 28.49
C VAL A 211 -55.47 -7.65 29.79
N SER A 212 -56.18 -6.63 30.24
CA SER A 212 -57.08 -6.72 31.37
C SER A 212 -58.46 -6.19 30.98
N ILE A 213 -59.50 -6.92 31.36
CA ILE A 213 -60.90 -6.53 31.18
C ILE A 213 -61.50 -6.38 32.57
N THR A 214 -61.99 -5.19 32.89
CA THR A 214 -62.59 -4.88 34.17
C THR A 214 -64.08 -4.57 33.98
N SER A 215 -64.93 -5.13 34.83
CA SER A 215 -66.37 -4.89 34.81
C SER A 215 -66.72 -3.50 35.37
N PRO A 216 -67.90 -2.95 35.09
CA PRO A 216 -68.36 -1.69 35.66
C PRO A 216 -68.40 -1.68 37.23
N PHE A 217 -68.25 -2.83 37.87
CA PHE A 217 -68.20 -2.99 39.35
C PHE A 217 -66.74 -3.15 39.83
N GLU A 218 -65.75 -2.71 39.03
CA GLU A 218 -64.32 -2.77 39.38
C GLU A 218 -63.80 -4.20 39.61
N THR A 219 -64.50 -5.22 39.13
CA THR A 219 -64.04 -6.63 39.24
C THR A 219 -63.26 -6.98 37.96
N GLU A 220 -62.07 -7.54 38.15
CA GLU A 220 -61.26 -8.02 36.99
C GLU A 220 -61.92 -9.26 36.39
N MET A 221 -62.46 -9.09 35.19
CA MET A 221 -63.22 -10.15 34.49
C MET A 221 -62.28 -11.10 33.75
N PHE A 222 -61.22 -10.56 33.22
CA PHE A 222 -60.23 -11.31 32.43
C PHE A 222 -58.87 -10.68 32.55
N HIS A 223 -57.84 -11.52 32.63
CA HIS A 223 -56.45 -11.06 32.57
C HIS A 223 -55.59 -12.05 31.79
N GLN A 224 -54.73 -11.50 30.92
CA GLN A 224 -53.72 -12.25 30.20
C GLN A 224 -52.42 -11.46 30.21
N GLY A 225 -51.28 -12.11 30.45
CA GLY A 225 -49.94 -11.51 30.46
C GLY A 225 -49.51 -11.04 31.85
N GLU A 226 -48.27 -10.56 31.94
CA GLU A 226 -47.73 -10.04 33.21
C GLU A 226 -48.14 -8.57 33.41
N LYS A 227 -48.66 -8.27 34.55
CA LYS A 227 -49.02 -6.91 34.96
C LYS A 227 -47.80 -6.23 35.56
N SER A 228 -47.33 -5.17 34.95
CA SER A 228 -46.21 -4.37 35.45
C SER A 228 -46.61 -2.92 35.62
N ASP A 229 -46.28 -2.33 36.75
CA ASP A 229 -46.59 -0.94 37.09
C ASP A 229 -45.80 0.10 36.21
N ARG A 230 -44.85 -0.37 35.38
CA ARG A 230 -44.01 0.48 34.55
C ARG A 230 -44.47 0.55 33.10
N GLU A 231 -45.61 -0.04 32.75
CA GLU A 231 -46.09 -0.12 31.38
C GLU A 231 -47.06 1.02 31.06
N GLU A 232 -47.06 1.43 29.81
CA GLU A 232 -48.00 2.42 29.28
C GLU A 232 -49.23 1.66 28.77
N TRP A 233 -50.33 1.72 29.55
CA TRP A 233 -51.56 1.05 29.23
C TRP A 233 -52.41 1.93 28.30
N LEU A 234 -52.78 1.38 27.17
CA LEU A 234 -53.85 1.90 26.34
C LEU A 234 -55.15 1.40 26.90
N GLN A 235 -56.13 2.27 27.09
CA GLN A 235 -57.41 1.91 27.65
C GLN A 235 -58.55 2.45 26.77
N ASP A 236 -59.62 1.69 26.75
CA ASP A 236 -60.90 2.08 26.12
C ASP A 236 -62.05 1.45 26.88
N GLU A 237 -63.26 2.00 26.75
CA GLU A 237 -64.41 1.58 27.47
C GLU A 237 -65.54 1.19 26.52
N THR A 238 -66.24 0.11 26.81
CA THR A 238 -67.42 -0.30 26.05
C THR A 238 -68.63 0.60 26.39
N ALA A 239 -69.64 0.60 25.53
CA ALA A 239 -70.88 1.31 25.78
C ALA A 239 -71.61 0.92 27.09
N HIS A 240 -71.22 -0.19 27.68
CA HIS A 240 -71.80 -0.73 28.88
C HIS A 240 -70.89 -0.67 30.11
N GLY A 241 -69.81 0.16 30.06
CA GLY A 241 -68.93 0.44 31.18
C GLY A 241 -67.84 -0.59 31.44
N TYR A 242 -67.63 -1.57 30.58
CA TYR A 242 -66.51 -2.50 30.69
C TYR A 242 -65.23 -1.82 30.18
N GLN A 243 -64.21 -1.76 31.04
CA GLN A 243 -62.92 -1.17 30.71
C GLN A 243 -61.98 -2.25 30.20
N VAL A 244 -61.40 -1.98 29.06
CA VAL A 244 -60.34 -2.82 28.44
C VAL A 244 -59.05 -2.07 28.47
N GLN A 245 -58.01 -2.70 29.02
CA GLN A 245 -56.66 -2.16 29.10
C GLN A 245 -55.71 -3.09 28.41
N VAL A 246 -54.79 -2.52 27.56
CA VAL A 246 -53.84 -3.29 26.78
C VAL A 246 -52.46 -2.62 26.88
N ALA A 247 -51.41 -3.41 27.16
CA ALA A 247 -50.06 -2.94 27.20
C ALA A 247 -49.11 -3.95 26.53
N VAL A 248 -48.03 -3.43 25.91
CA VAL A 248 -46.90 -4.27 25.49
C VAL A 248 -45.78 -4.11 26.51
N PRO A 249 -45.25 -5.22 27.05
CA PRO A 249 -44.14 -5.15 27.98
C PRO A 249 -42.95 -4.38 27.43
N ARG A 250 -42.52 -3.32 28.13
CA ARG A 250 -41.34 -2.50 27.72
C ARG A 250 -40.10 -3.37 27.54
N GLY A 251 -39.96 -4.44 28.32
CA GLY A 251 -38.86 -5.40 28.20
C GLY A 251 -38.77 -6.03 26.81
N TYR A 252 -39.90 -6.28 26.15
CA TYR A 252 -39.92 -6.82 24.78
C TYR A 252 -39.37 -5.84 23.75
N VAL A 253 -39.81 -4.58 23.80
CA VAL A 253 -39.33 -3.53 22.89
C VAL A 253 -37.85 -3.25 23.12
N LEU A 254 -37.43 -3.12 24.39
CA LEU A 254 -36.06 -2.86 24.77
C LEU A 254 -35.13 -4.02 24.40
N SER A 255 -35.43 -5.25 24.77
CA SER A 255 -34.56 -6.40 24.52
C SER A 255 -34.35 -6.64 23.03
N GLY A 256 -35.42 -6.55 22.24
CA GLY A 256 -35.36 -6.70 20.81
C GLY A 256 -34.58 -5.56 20.12
N SER A 257 -34.74 -4.33 20.61
CA SER A 257 -34.00 -3.16 20.08
C SER A 257 -32.54 -3.19 20.50
N ILE A 258 -32.22 -3.60 21.74
CA ILE A 258 -30.85 -3.75 22.21
C ILE A 258 -30.13 -4.86 21.43
N SER A 259 -30.75 -6.03 21.27
CA SER A 259 -30.14 -7.14 20.52
C SER A 259 -29.79 -6.75 19.09
N SER A 260 -30.72 -6.12 18.37
CA SER A 260 -30.44 -5.65 16.99
C SER A 260 -29.42 -4.51 16.94
N SER A 261 -29.45 -3.59 17.90
CA SER A 261 -28.47 -2.50 17.97
C SER A 261 -27.07 -3.04 18.28
N VAL A 262 -26.92 -4.00 19.18
CA VAL A 262 -25.64 -4.66 19.47
C VAL A 262 -25.13 -5.37 18.22
N PHE A 263 -25.99 -6.06 17.48
CA PHE A 263 -25.60 -6.70 16.22
C PHE A 263 -25.11 -5.69 15.18
N ILE A 264 -25.84 -4.58 15.00
CA ILE A 264 -25.46 -3.50 14.07
C ILE A 264 -24.13 -2.88 14.48
N LEU A 265 -23.94 -2.60 15.76
CA LEU A 265 -22.71 -2.00 16.29
C LEU A 265 -21.51 -2.94 16.16
N THR A 266 -21.68 -4.24 16.42
CA THR A 266 -20.61 -5.23 16.26
C THR A 266 -20.21 -5.40 14.79
N LEU A 267 -21.19 -5.45 13.88
CA LEU A 267 -20.95 -5.51 12.45
C LEU A 267 -20.24 -4.24 11.94
N SER A 268 -20.68 -3.08 12.42
CA SER A 268 -20.05 -1.78 12.08
C SER A 268 -18.61 -1.71 12.59
N LEU A 269 -18.35 -2.19 13.80
CA LEU A 269 -17.00 -2.26 14.37
C LEU A 269 -16.09 -3.19 13.54
N LEU A 270 -16.59 -4.36 13.17
CA LEU A 270 -15.86 -5.29 12.30
C LEU A 270 -15.51 -4.63 10.96
N PHE A 271 -16.47 -3.93 10.36
CA PHE A 271 -16.26 -3.22 9.10
C PHE A 271 -15.22 -2.10 9.23
N ILE A 272 -15.26 -1.32 10.34
CA ILE A 272 -14.26 -0.29 10.65
C ILE A 272 -12.86 -0.90 10.74
N VAL A 273 -12.72 -2.04 11.44
CA VAL A 273 -11.43 -2.71 11.60
C VAL A 273 -10.89 -3.20 10.25
N ILE A 274 -11.71 -3.85 9.44
CA ILE A 274 -11.32 -4.32 8.10
C ILE A 274 -10.89 -3.13 7.23
N LEU A 275 -11.68 -2.08 7.21
CA LEU A 275 -11.40 -0.86 6.44
C LEU A 275 -10.09 -0.20 6.90
N TYR A 276 -9.89 -0.07 8.22
CA TYR A 276 -8.65 0.49 8.77
C TYR A 276 -7.42 -0.32 8.39
N VAL A 277 -7.51 -1.66 8.49
CA VAL A 277 -6.39 -2.56 8.15
C VAL A 277 -6.06 -2.47 6.65
N THR A 278 -7.08 -2.48 5.79
CA THR A 278 -6.89 -2.37 4.33
C THR A 278 -6.32 -1.01 3.94
N LEU A 279 -6.85 0.07 4.46
CA LEU A 279 -6.32 1.43 4.26
C LEU A 279 -4.87 1.53 4.74
N LYS A 280 -4.58 1.07 5.96
CA LYS A 280 -3.22 1.09 6.51
C LYS A 280 -2.24 0.31 5.62
N LYS A 281 -2.63 -0.88 5.15
CA LYS A 281 -1.80 -1.71 4.25
C LYS A 281 -1.54 -1.01 2.92
N THR A 282 -2.57 -0.47 2.29
CA THR A 282 -2.47 0.23 1.01
C THR A 282 -1.62 1.50 1.12
N PHE A 283 -1.89 2.32 2.12
CA PHE A 283 -1.11 3.54 2.37
C PHE A 283 0.36 3.25 2.71
N SER A 284 0.63 2.22 3.52
CA SER A 284 1.99 1.81 3.84
C SER A 284 2.75 1.36 2.59
N LYS A 285 2.11 0.58 1.71
CA LYS A 285 2.69 0.16 0.43
C LYS A 285 3.02 1.37 -0.45
N TYR A 286 2.06 2.28 -0.61
CA TYR A 286 2.23 3.49 -1.41
C TYR A 286 3.34 4.40 -0.84
N GLN A 287 3.36 4.58 0.48
CA GLN A 287 4.39 5.37 1.16
C GLN A 287 5.79 4.81 0.91
N THR A 288 5.98 3.49 1.03
CA THR A 288 7.27 2.85 0.79
C THR A 288 7.73 3.10 -0.65
N GLN A 289 6.85 3.00 -1.63
CA GLN A 289 7.17 3.23 -3.03
C GLN A 289 7.57 4.69 -3.31
N VAL A 290 6.85 5.66 -2.72
CA VAL A 290 7.16 7.09 -2.86
C VAL A 290 8.49 7.44 -2.19
N VAL A 291 8.73 6.91 -1.00
CA VAL A 291 9.98 7.14 -0.26
C VAL A 291 11.17 6.60 -1.03
N ASP A 292 11.11 5.37 -1.53
CA ASP A 292 12.16 4.75 -2.32
C ASP A 292 12.44 5.53 -3.62
N LEU A 293 11.39 6.03 -4.29
CA LEU A 293 11.53 6.87 -5.46
C LEU A 293 12.27 8.18 -5.14
N VAL A 294 11.85 8.87 -4.08
CA VAL A 294 12.46 10.14 -3.66
C VAL A 294 13.90 9.95 -3.19
N GLU A 295 14.19 8.88 -2.44
CA GLU A 295 15.55 8.54 -2.00
C GLU A 295 16.45 8.26 -3.19
N THR A 296 16.01 7.43 -4.14
CA THR A 296 16.79 7.10 -5.33
C THR A 296 17.08 8.35 -6.16
N ILE A 297 16.08 9.23 -6.39
CA ILE A 297 16.28 10.50 -7.11
C ILE A 297 17.27 11.40 -6.35
N HIS A 298 17.20 11.42 -5.02
CA HIS A 298 18.11 12.21 -4.19
C HIS A 298 19.56 11.70 -4.31
N ASP A 299 19.79 10.39 -4.27
CA ASP A 299 21.10 9.77 -4.41
C ASP A 299 21.70 10.07 -5.78
N ILE A 300 20.90 9.98 -6.85
CA ILE A 300 21.29 10.36 -8.21
C ILE A 300 21.70 11.84 -8.27
N ALA A 301 20.93 12.72 -7.61
CA ALA A 301 21.24 14.14 -7.56
C ALA A 301 22.52 14.47 -6.76
N GLN A 302 22.95 13.57 -5.86
CA GLN A 302 24.21 13.70 -5.12
C GLN A 302 25.43 13.14 -5.86
N GLY A 303 25.23 12.53 -7.03
CA GLY A 303 26.34 12.09 -7.88
C GLY A 303 26.36 10.59 -8.19
N GLU A 304 25.43 9.79 -7.65
CA GLU A 304 25.30 8.37 -8.00
C GLU A 304 24.58 8.20 -9.35
N GLN A 305 25.20 8.72 -10.42
CA GLN A 305 24.58 8.81 -11.76
C GLN A 305 24.21 7.46 -12.39
N GLY A 306 24.87 6.37 -12.00
CA GLY A 306 24.58 5.02 -12.49
C GLY A 306 23.36 4.36 -11.82
N LYS A 307 22.80 4.95 -10.76
CA LYS A 307 21.64 4.40 -10.06
C LYS A 307 20.37 4.60 -10.86
N ARG A 308 19.48 3.62 -10.82
CA ARG A 308 18.17 3.66 -11.48
C ARG A 308 17.09 3.32 -10.47
N ILE A 309 15.89 3.84 -10.71
CA ILE A 309 14.71 3.54 -9.89
C ILE A 309 14.27 2.12 -10.21
N ASP A 310 14.06 1.30 -9.16
CA ASP A 310 13.60 -0.08 -9.30
C ASP A 310 12.12 -0.11 -9.73
N LEU A 311 11.87 -0.56 -10.95
CA LEU A 311 10.53 -0.62 -11.55
C LEU A 311 9.69 -1.76 -10.96
N THR A 312 10.30 -2.83 -10.49
CA THR A 312 9.60 -4.02 -10.01
C THR A 312 8.79 -3.77 -8.73
N LYS A 313 9.15 -2.72 -8.00
CA LYS A 313 8.53 -2.33 -6.74
C LYS A 313 7.55 -1.15 -6.88
N LYS A 314 7.20 -0.76 -8.08
CA LYS A 314 6.30 0.36 -8.34
C LYS A 314 5.02 -0.11 -9.00
N ASP A 315 3.92 0.52 -8.64
CA ASP A 315 2.60 0.25 -9.21
C ASP A 315 2.07 1.51 -9.93
N GLN A 316 1.26 1.30 -10.96
CA GLN A 316 0.44 2.32 -11.64
C GLN A 316 1.21 3.63 -11.95
N GLU A 317 0.76 4.76 -11.41
CA GLU A 317 1.31 6.09 -11.69
C GLU A 317 2.77 6.22 -11.25
N LEU A 318 3.16 5.56 -10.15
CA LEU A 318 4.54 5.58 -9.67
C LEU A 318 5.48 4.78 -10.59
N LEU A 319 4.98 3.73 -11.23
CA LEU A 319 5.73 3.01 -12.26
C LEU A 319 6.00 3.91 -13.46
N LEU A 320 4.98 4.61 -13.95
CA LEU A 320 5.14 5.53 -15.08
C LEU A 320 6.14 6.65 -14.77
N ILE A 321 6.09 7.22 -13.57
CA ILE A 321 7.05 8.24 -13.12
C ILE A 321 8.47 7.66 -13.09
N ALA A 322 8.64 6.44 -12.54
CA ALA A 322 9.92 5.77 -12.45
C ALA A 322 10.50 5.45 -13.83
N GLU A 323 9.71 4.93 -14.75
CA GLU A 323 10.12 4.67 -16.15
C GLU A 323 10.52 5.94 -16.88
N THR A 324 9.69 6.98 -16.77
CA THR A 324 9.97 8.26 -17.41
C THR A 324 11.26 8.89 -16.88
N THR A 325 11.47 8.80 -15.57
CA THR A 325 12.68 9.30 -14.91
C THR A 325 13.91 8.50 -15.35
N ASN A 326 13.85 7.16 -15.37
CA ASN A 326 14.95 6.32 -15.86
C ASN A 326 15.29 6.63 -17.33
N ASN A 327 14.27 6.76 -18.18
CA ASN A 327 14.47 7.14 -19.60
C ASN A 327 15.13 8.52 -19.75
N MET A 328 14.77 9.48 -18.91
CA MET A 328 15.41 10.80 -18.88
C MET A 328 16.89 10.69 -18.46
N LEU A 329 17.20 9.88 -17.45
CA LEU A 329 18.56 9.63 -16.98
C LEU A 329 19.41 8.97 -18.08
N ASP A 330 18.88 7.97 -18.78
CA ASP A 330 19.58 7.29 -19.88
C ASP A 330 19.86 8.22 -21.06
N ARG A 331 18.95 9.15 -21.34
CA ARG A 331 19.20 10.20 -22.36
C ARG A 331 20.28 11.18 -21.91
N LEU A 332 20.24 11.56 -20.64
CA LEU A 332 21.21 12.49 -20.06
C LEU A 332 22.63 11.88 -20.09
N GLU A 333 22.76 10.60 -19.73
CA GLU A 333 24.04 9.88 -19.76
C GLU A 333 24.59 9.79 -21.21
N ARG A 334 23.74 9.45 -22.17
CA ARG A 334 24.12 9.45 -23.58
C ARG A 334 24.56 10.82 -24.06
N ASN A 335 23.82 11.86 -23.74
CA ASN A 335 24.18 13.23 -24.14
C ASN A 335 25.52 13.68 -23.54
N ILE A 336 25.80 13.34 -22.28
CA ILE A 336 27.08 13.63 -21.63
C ILE A 336 28.22 12.90 -22.38
N HIS A 337 28.01 11.62 -22.70
CA HIS A 337 28.99 10.85 -23.46
C HIS A 337 29.27 11.45 -24.83
N ASP A 338 28.22 11.82 -25.57
CA ASP A 338 28.34 12.43 -26.90
C ASP A 338 29.08 13.78 -26.84
N ILE A 339 28.77 14.62 -25.87
CA ILE A 339 29.46 15.89 -25.63
C ILE A 339 30.95 15.64 -25.37
N TYR A 340 31.27 14.65 -24.51
CA TYR A 340 32.65 14.31 -24.21
C TYR A 340 33.41 13.82 -25.45
N GLN A 341 32.81 12.98 -26.31
CA GLN A 341 33.39 12.50 -27.56
C GLN A 341 33.62 13.65 -28.57
N LEU A 342 32.65 14.56 -28.66
CA LEU A 342 32.79 15.75 -29.51
C LEU A 342 33.94 16.67 -29.03
N GLU A 343 34.08 16.85 -27.71
CA GLU A 343 35.14 17.66 -27.13
C GLU A 343 36.52 17.04 -27.39
N LEU A 344 36.66 15.71 -27.26
CA LEU A 344 37.89 14.99 -27.64
C LEU A 344 38.22 15.15 -29.11
N SER A 345 37.22 14.93 -29.98
CA SER A 345 37.41 15.08 -31.43
C SER A 345 37.83 16.51 -31.81
N GLN A 346 37.27 17.52 -31.16
CA GLN A 346 37.64 18.92 -31.38
C GLN A 346 39.09 19.20 -30.93
N LYS A 347 39.49 18.65 -29.75
CA LYS A 347 40.88 18.77 -29.28
C LYS A 347 41.86 18.14 -30.25
N ASP A 348 41.55 16.94 -30.77
CA ASP A 348 42.36 16.25 -31.76
C ASP A 348 42.45 17.02 -33.08
N ALA A 349 41.34 17.59 -33.55
CA ALA A 349 41.33 18.43 -34.74
C ALA A 349 42.19 19.70 -34.59
N ASN A 350 42.06 20.36 -33.43
CA ASN A 350 42.87 21.53 -33.10
C ASN A 350 44.37 21.19 -33.02
N MET A 351 44.73 20.04 -32.43
CA MET A 351 46.12 19.57 -32.38
C MET A 351 46.70 19.34 -33.77
N ARG A 352 45.94 18.65 -34.65
CA ARG A 352 46.35 18.45 -36.04
C ARG A 352 46.49 19.76 -36.80
N ALA A 353 45.60 20.73 -36.60
CA ALA A 353 45.67 22.04 -37.20
C ALA A 353 46.95 22.82 -36.76
N LEU A 354 47.30 22.75 -35.48
CA LEU A 354 48.52 23.35 -34.94
C LEU A 354 49.78 22.66 -35.50
N GLN A 355 49.80 21.33 -35.61
CA GLN A 355 50.91 20.60 -36.22
C GLN A 355 51.11 20.94 -37.71
N ALA A 356 49.99 21.11 -38.43
CA ALA A 356 50.02 21.47 -39.84
C ALA A 356 50.58 22.91 -40.14
N GLN A 357 50.66 23.79 -39.13
CA GLN A 357 51.27 25.13 -39.26
C GLN A 357 52.76 25.07 -39.46
N ILE A 358 53.44 23.97 -39.06
CA ILE A 358 54.82 23.72 -39.42
C ILE A 358 54.83 23.11 -40.83
N ASN A 359 55.16 23.87 -41.85
CA ASN A 359 55.24 23.37 -43.25
C ASN A 359 56.55 22.58 -43.46
N PRO A 360 56.52 21.20 -43.38
CA PRO A 360 57.74 20.41 -43.51
C PRO A 360 58.36 20.57 -44.88
N HIS A 361 57.53 20.73 -45.89
CA HIS A 361 58.01 20.90 -47.28
C HIS A 361 58.80 22.18 -47.46
N PHE A 362 58.39 23.27 -46.84
CA PHE A 362 59.16 24.52 -46.88
C PHE A 362 60.52 24.35 -46.22
N MET A 363 60.59 23.67 -45.11
CA MET A 363 61.85 23.41 -44.40
C MET A 363 62.81 22.58 -45.25
N TYR A 364 62.32 21.53 -45.90
CA TYR A 364 63.15 20.68 -46.77
C TYR A 364 63.64 21.43 -48.00
N ASN A 365 62.76 22.14 -48.64
CA ASN A 365 63.16 22.93 -49.83
C ASN A 365 64.21 24.01 -49.49
N THR A 366 64.08 24.62 -48.33
CA THR A 366 65.03 25.60 -47.85
C THR A 366 66.41 24.98 -47.62
N LEU A 367 66.43 23.83 -46.91
CA LEU A 367 67.68 23.11 -46.65
C LEU A 367 68.30 22.56 -47.90
N GLU A 368 67.53 22.08 -48.87
CA GLU A 368 68.04 21.61 -50.17
C GLU A 368 68.61 22.77 -50.99
N PHE A 369 67.95 23.92 -50.95
CA PHE A 369 68.51 25.14 -51.59
C PHE A 369 69.87 25.52 -50.96
N LEU A 370 69.96 25.52 -49.63
CA LEU A 370 71.22 25.81 -48.94
C LEU A 370 72.30 24.78 -49.27
N ARG A 371 71.94 23.49 -49.35
CA ARG A 371 72.88 22.43 -49.80
C ARG A 371 73.42 22.67 -51.20
N MET A 372 72.53 22.94 -52.12
CA MET A 372 72.93 23.23 -53.52
C MET A 372 73.84 24.47 -53.63
N TYR A 373 73.51 25.52 -52.87
CA TYR A 373 74.34 26.72 -52.80
C TYR A 373 75.74 26.42 -52.25
N ALA A 374 75.84 25.60 -51.18
CA ALA A 374 77.12 25.17 -50.61
C ALA A 374 77.95 24.36 -51.63
N VAL A 375 77.35 23.50 -52.45
CA VAL A 375 78.01 22.76 -53.51
C VAL A 375 78.53 23.72 -54.61
N MET A 376 77.74 24.71 -54.99
CA MET A 376 78.15 25.70 -56.00
C MET A 376 79.34 26.55 -55.56
N GLU A 377 79.45 26.83 -54.28
CA GLU A 377 80.57 27.55 -53.69
C GLU A 377 81.75 26.63 -53.32
N ASN A 378 81.75 25.36 -53.76
CA ASN A 378 82.81 24.36 -53.52
C ASN A 378 82.98 24.04 -52.01
N GLN A 379 81.94 24.29 -51.22
CA GLN A 379 81.93 23.98 -49.76
C GLN A 379 81.31 22.58 -49.50
N ASN A 380 82.03 21.55 -49.95
CA ASN A 380 81.52 20.17 -49.92
C ASN A 380 81.23 19.70 -48.51
N GLU A 381 82.03 20.02 -47.50
CA GLU A 381 81.81 19.67 -46.15
C GLU A 381 80.52 20.30 -45.56
N LEU A 382 80.25 21.56 -45.91
CA LEU A 382 78.99 22.22 -45.53
C LEU A 382 77.80 21.58 -46.23
N ALA A 383 77.91 21.20 -47.46
CA ALA A 383 76.88 20.54 -48.23
C ALA A 383 76.50 19.16 -47.58
N ASP A 384 77.51 18.40 -47.11
CA ASP A 384 77.29 17.11 -46.40
C ASP A 384 76.63 17.33 -45.08
N ILE A 385 76.99 18.34 -44.28
CA ILE A 385 76.37 18.70 -43.03
C ILE A 385 74.88 19.02 -43.23
N ILE A 386 74.55 19.85 -44.23
CA ILE A 386 73.18 20.22 -44.57
C ILE A 386 72.39 19.00 -45.02
N TYR A 387 72.97 18.10 -45.77
CA TYR A 387 72.34 16.85 -46.19
C TYR A 387 71.98 15.95 -45.02
N GLU A 388 72.93 15.71 -44.12
CA GLU A 388 72.67 14.87 -42.93
C GLU A 388 71.66 15.52 -42.02
N PHE A 389 71.67 16.85 -41.81
CA PHE A 389 70.66 17.58 -41.04
C PHE A 389 69.27 17.48 -41.66
N SER A 390 69.15 17.67 -43.01
CA SER A 390 67.88 17.51 -43.73
C SER A 390 67.36 16.09 -43.64
N SER A 391 68.26 15.09 -43.69
CA SER A 391 67.88 13.66 -43.50
C SER A 391 67.34 13.36 -42.13
N LEU A 392 67.94 13.94 -41.08
CA LEU A 392 67.44 13.79 -39.71
C LEU A 392 66.05 14.42 -39.52
N LEU A 393 65.86 15.65 -40.07
CA LEU A 393 64.55 16.30 -40.00
C LEU A 393 63.45 15.48 -40.69
N ARG A 394 63.75 14.91 -41.87
CA ARG A 394 62.81 14.06 -42.61
C ARG A 394 62.37 12.84 -41.80
N ASN A 395 63.28 12.21 -41.10
CA ASN A 395 62.97 11.04 -40.24
C ASN A 395 62.10 11.39 -39.02
N ASN A 396 62.28 12.60 -38.46
CA ASN A 396 61.50 13.06 -37.30
C ASN A 396 60.04 13.39 -37.64
N ILE A 397 59.69 13.65 -38.88
CA ILE A 397 58.36 14.10 -39.32
C ILE A 397 57.52 12.92 -39.88
N SER A 398 58.13 11.72 -40.06
CA SER A 398 57.34 10.57 -40.57
C SER A 398 56.43 9.98 -39.52
N ASP A 399 55.18 9.62 -39.90
CA ASP A 399 54.12 9.07 -39.04
C ASP A 399 54.31 7.58 -38.67
N GLU A 400 55.42 6.96 -39.11
CA GLU A 400 55.71 5.56 -38.80
C GLU A 400 56.00 5.36 -37.31
N ARG A 401 55.35 4.37 -36.69
CA ARG A 401 55.49 4.06 -35.25
C ARG A 401 56.66 3.12 -34.98
N GLU A 402 57.13 2.35 -35.97
CA GLU A 402 58.20 1.38 -35.88
C GLU A 402 59.25 1.59 -36.97
N THR A 403 60.44 1.11 -36.70
CA THR A 403 61.56 1.19 -37.63
C THR A 403 62.44 -0.07 -37.51
N THR A 404 63.47 -0.21 -38.35
CA THR A 404 64.47 -1.26 -38.17
C THR A 404 65.61 -0.79 -37.26
N LEU A 405 66.25 -1.71 -36.55
CA LEU A 405 67.40 -1.43 -35.70
C LEU A 405 68.49 -0.72 -36.48
N LYS A 406 68.69 -1.11 -37.74
CA LYS A 406 69.62 -0.46 -38.66
C LYS A 406 69.29 1.04 -38.88
N GLN A 407 68.04 1.34 -39.15
CA GLN A 407 67.57 2.71 -39.36
C GLN A 407 67.74 3.59 -38.12
N GLU A 408 67.42 3.04 -36.92
CA GLU A 408 67.55 3.76 -35.68
C GLU A 408 69.03 4.03 -35.33
N VAL A 409 69.89 3.02 -35.49
CA VAL A 409 71.34 3.20 -35.30
C VAL A 409 71.94 4.14 -36.36
N GLU A 410 71.49 4.12 -37.64
CA GLU A 410 71.91 5.04 -38.67
C GLU A 410 71.48 6.49 -38.33
N PHE A 411 70.29 6.68 -37.77
CA PHE A 411 69.90 7.98 -37.28
C PHE A 411 70.85 8.46 -36.16
N CYS A 412 71.16 7.61 -35.19
CA CYS A 412 72.12 7.92 -34.14
C CYS A 412 73.50 8.26 -34.68
N ARG A 413 73.92 7.60 -35.79
CA ARG A 413 75.17 7.85 -36.46
C ARG A 413 75.22 9.26 -37.09
N LYS A 414 74.17 9.62 -37.84
CA LYS A 414 74.00 10.93 -38.44
C LYS A 414 73.97 12.06 -37.41
N TYR A 415 73.21 11.85 -36.33
CA TYR A 415 73.16 12.81 -35.22
C TYR A 415 74.54 13.01 -34.57
N SER A 416 75.23 11.91 -34.31
CA SER A 416 76.55 11.93 -33.68
C SER A 416 77.58 12.60 -34.61
N TYR A 417 77.45 12.40 -35.97
CA TYR A 417 78.27 13.08 -36.97
C TYR A 417 78.11 14.60 -36.88
N LEU A 418 76.89 15.10 -36.88
CA LEU A 418 76.59 16.53 -36.76
C LEU A 418 77.14 17.11 -35.42
N CYS A 419 77.02 16.38 -34.32
CA CYS A 419 77.62 16.81 -33.08
C CYS A 419 79.13 16.81 -33.08
N MET A 420 79.78 15.84 -33.72
CA MET A 420 81.24 15.80 -33.93
C MET A 420 81.74 16.96 -34.73
N VAL A 421 81.03 17.31 -35.80
CA VAL A 421 81.37 18.49 -36.64
C VAL A 421 81.34 19.80 -35.87
N ARG A 422 80.36 19.89 -34.92
CA ARG A 422 80.26 21.06 -34.03
C ARG A 422 81.39 21.14 -33.01
N TYR A 423 81.98 19.97 -32.62
CA TYR A 423 83.06 19.90 -31.65
C TYR A 423 84.23 19.04 -32.18
N PRO A 424 84.96 19.53 -33.15
CA PRO A 424 86.00 18.76 -33.84
C PRO A 424 87.12 18.33 -32.88
N LYS A 425 87.59 17.07 -33.04
CA LYS A 425 88.69 16.45 -32.27
C LYS A 425 88.36 16.16 -30.82
N SER A 426 87.10 16.39 -30.37
CA SER A 426 86.70 16.13 -28.94
C SER A 426 85.76 14.99 -28.74
N ILE A 427 85.18 14.45 -29.83
CA ILE A 427 84.17 13.42 -29.79
C ILE A 427 84.45 12.31 -30.79
N ALA A 428 84.40 11.08 -30.35
CA ALA A 428 84.37 9.88 -31.20
C ALA A 428 83.14 9.06 -30.99
N TYR A 429 82.63 8.38 -32.00
CA TYR A 429 81.52 7.49 -31.91
C TYR A 429 81.76 6.18 -32.67
N GLY A 430 81.24 5.06 -32.13
CA GLY A 430 81.36 3.75 -32.75
C GLY A 430 80.09 2.91 -32.59
N PHE A 431 79.42 2.66 -33.72
CA PHE A 431 78.15 1.90 -33.69
C PHE A 431 78.31 0.63 -34.51
N LYS A 432 77.98 -0.51 -33.90
CA LYS A 432 78.11 -1.83 -34.53
C LYS A 432 76.83 -2.65 -34.28
N ILE A 433 76.36 -3.28 -35.32
CA ILE A 433 75.22 -4.23 -35.27
C ILE A 433 75.78 -5.59 -35.73
N ASP A 434 75.50 -6.65 -34.98
CA ASP A 434 75.86 -7.99 -35.41
C ASP A 434 75.01 -8.46 -36.60
N PRO A 435 75.62 -9.24 -37.54
CA PRO A 435 74.90 -9.72 -38.71
C PRO A 435 73.56 -10.43 -38.39
N GLY A 436 72.52 -10.04 -39.12
CA GLY A 436 71.20 -10.59 -38.97
C GLY A 436 70.30 -9.87 -37.96
N LEU A 437 70.76 -8.81 -37.23
CA LEU A 437 69.95 -7.93 -36.41
C LEU A 437 69.50 -6.66 -37.07
N GLU A 438 70.01 -6.39 -38.31
CA GLU A 438 69.81 -5.15 -39.04
C GLU A 438 68.33 -4.85 -39.31
N GLU A 439 67.56 -5.87 -39.67
CA GLU A 439 66.12 -5.79 -40.02
C GLU A 439 65.19 -6.01 -38.83
N MET A 440 65.76 -6.14 -37.60
CA MET A 440 64.97 -6.26 -36.40
C MET A 440 64.07 -5.02 -36.21
N ARG A 441 62.76 -5.25 -36.07
CA ARG A 441 61.77 -4.18 -35.81
C ARG A 441 61.83 -3.72 -34.38
N ILE A 442 61.92 -2.42 -34.18
CA ILE A 442 61.90 -1.76 -32.88
C ILE A 442 61.02 -0.50 -32.95
N PRO A 443 60.47 -0.04 -31.81
CA PRO A 443 59.77 1.23 -31.79
C PRO A 443 60.69 2.38 -32.23
N LYS A 444 60.17 3.30 -33.00
CA LYS A 444 60.90 4.48 -33.48
C LYS A 444 61.21 5.43 -32.30
N PHE A 445 62.34 6.13 -32.38
CA PHE A 445 62.83 7.08 -31.35
C PHE A 445 63.12 6.40 -29.99
N THR A 446 63.75 5.25 -29.98
CA THR A 446 64.13 4.53 -28.78
C THR A 446 65.61 4.66 -28.44
N LEU A 447 66.51 4.60 -29.43
CA LEU A 447 67.95 4.80 -29.19
C LEU A 447 68.34 6.28 -29.31
N GLN A 448 67.66 7.03 -30.15
CA GLN A 448 67.91 8.46 -30.37
C GLN A 448 67.90 9.28 -29.07
N PRO A 449 66.90 9.22 -28.17
CA PRO A 449 66.88 10.01 -26.94
C PRO A 449 68.06 9.71 -26.02
N LEU A 450 68.54 8.47 -26.03
CA LEU A 450 69.71 8.06 -25.21
C LEU A 450 70.99 8.69 -25.74
N VAL A 451 71.14 8.75 -27.06
CA VAL A 451 72.29 9.43 -27.72
C VAL A 451 72.18 10.94 -27.50
N GLU A 452 71.00 11.51 -27.69
CA GLU A 452 70.79 12.95 -27.43
C GLU A 452 71.13 13.33 -25.99
N ASN A 453 70.76 12.50 -25.01
CA ASN A 453 71.10 12.71 -23.60
C ASN A 453 72.61 12.78 -23.36
N TYR A 454 73.39 11.91 -24.07
CA TYR A 454 74.86 11.99 -23.98
C TYR A 454 75.37 13.32 -24.53
N PHE A 455 74.94 13.75 -25.69
CA PHE A 455 75.43 15.01 -26.29
C PHE A 455 74.97 16.25 -25.55
N ALA A 456 73.77 16.22 -24.99
CA ALA A 456 73.22 17.34 -24.21
C ALA A 456 73.79 17.47 -22.78
N HIS A 457 74.05 16.33 -22.15
CA HIS A 457 74.37 16.32 -20.73
C HIS A 457 75.65 15.56 -20.34
N GLY A 458 76.05 14.58 -21.14
CA GLY A 458 77.19 13.67 -20.89
C GLY A 458 78.52 14.19 -21.30
N VAL A 459 78.61 14.88 -22.44
CA VAL A 459 79.88 15.35 -22.99
C VAL A 459 80.62 16.33 -22.10
N ASP A 460 81.86 16.04 -21.75
CA ASP A 460 82.74 17.00 -21.09
C ASP A 460 83.61 17.73 -22.11
N HIS A 461 83.25 18.95 -22.38
CA HIS A 461 83.97 19.83 -23.37
C HIS A 461 85.40 20.15 -22.96
N ARG A 462 85.85 19.79 -21.75
CA ARG A 462 87.25 19.96 -21.34
C ARG A 462 88.14 18.78 -21.72
N ARG A 463 87.46 17.67 -22.12
CA ARG A 463 88.15 16.44 -22.52
C ARG A 463 88.22 16.34 -24.09
N THR A 464 89.23 15.67 -24.59
CA THR A 464 89.38 15.40 -26.00
C THR A 464 89.15 13.93 -26.37
N ASP A 465 88.79 13.11 -25.41
CA ASP A 465 88.57 11.68 -25.51
C ASP A 465 87.11 11.24 -25.24
N ASN A 466 86.16 12.16 -25.52
CA ASN A 466 84.73 11.79 -25.36
C ASN A 466 84.31 10.72 -26.38
N VAL A 467 83.70 9.63 -25.90
CA VAL A 467 83.29 8.50 -26.77
C VAL A 467 81.89 8.02 -26.39
N ILE A 468 81.10 7.77 -27.44
CA ILE A 468 79.83 7.05 -27.32
C ILE A 468 79.83 5.83 -28.24
N SER A 469 79.32 4.71 -27.77
CA SER A 469 79.27 3.49 -28.57
C SER A 469 77.87 2.83 -28.43
N ILE A 470 77.37 2.29 -29.55
CA ILE A 470 76.20 1.41 -29.57
C ILE A 470 76.65 0.06 -30.12
N LYS A 471 76.40 -1.00 -29.42
CA LYS A 471 76.67 -2.37 -29.87
C LYS A 471 75.38 -3.18 -29.70
N ALA A 472 74.87 -3.69 -30.81
CA ALA A 472 73.77 -4.65 -30.82
C ALA A 472 74.34 -6.05 -31.04
N LEU A 473 74.22 -6.90 -30.07
CA LEU A 473 74.84 -8.22 -30.00
C LEU A 473 73.79 -9.32 -30.04
N LYS A 474 73.98 -10.31 -30.88
CA LYS A 474 73.17 -11.52 -30.89
C LYS A 474 73.69 -12.49 -29.84
N LYS A 475 72.83 -12.87 -28.87
CA LYS A 475 73.14 -13.87 -27.84
C LYS A 475 72.22 -15.07 -27.98
N ASP A 476 72.54 -16.16 -27.29
CA ASP A 476 71.69 -17.36 -27.24
C ASP A 476 70.37 -17.02 -26.50
N GLY A 477 69.27 -16.95 -27.26
CA GLY A 477 67.94 -16.70 -26.74
C GLY A 477 67.50 -15.23 -26.59
N TYR A 478 68.42 -14.24 -26.80
CA TYR A 478 68.07 -12.83 -26.69
C TYR A 478 68.97 -11.90 -27.52
N VAL A 479 68.53 -10.70 -27.75
CA VAL A 479 69.32 -9.61 -28.34
C VAL A 479 69.70 -8.65 -27.23
N GLU A 480 71.00 -8.27 -27.15
CA GLU A 480 71.52 -7.26 -26.23
C GLU A 480 71.91 -6.00 -26.99
N ILE A 481 71.29 -4.87 -26.67
CA ILE A 481 71.70 -3.57 -27.19
C ILE A 481 72.41 -2.81 -26.04
N LEU A 482 73.67 -2.55 -26.23
CA LEU A 482 74.53 -1.90 -25.25
C LEU A 482 74.92 -0.49 -25.78
N LEU A 483 74.41 0.56 -25.12
CA LEU A 483 74.83 1.93 -25.34
C LEU A 483 75.71 2.38 -24.18
N THR A 484 76.92 2.80 -24.47
CA THR A 484 77.90 3.17 -23.47
C THR A 484 78.58 4.46 -23.86
N ASP A 485 78.71 5.39 -22.96
CA ASP A 485 79.53 6.59 -23.08
C ASP A 485 80.52 6.70 -21.92
N ASN A 486 81.55 7.55 -22.10
CA ASN A 486 82.53 7.91 -21.11
C ASN A 486 82.37 9.37 -20.63
N GLY A 487 81.13 9.85 -20.64
CA GLY A 487 80.79 11.22 -20.26
C GLY A 487 80.86 11.51 -18.74
N ARG A 488 80.19 12.57 -18.37
CA ARG A 488 80.17 13.03 -16.94
C ARG A 488 79.46 12.07 -15.97
N GLY A 489 78.70 11.11 -16.50
CA GLY A 489 77.88 10.22 -15.69
C GLY A 489 76.80 10.94 -14.94
N MET A 490 76.11 10.20 -14.06
CA MET A 490 74.99 10.72 -13.26
C MET A 490 75.34 10.66 -11.76
N PRO A 491 74.87 11.61 -10.95
CA PRO A 491 74.89 11.50 -9.48
C PRO A 491 74.12 10.27 -9.01
N ALA A 492 74.50 9.67 -7.88
CA ALA A 492 73.91 8.43 -7.38
C ALA A 492 72.43 8.56 -7.03
N ASP A 493 71.99 9.70 -6.53
CA ASP A 493 70.60 10.03 -6.22
C ASP A 493 69.74 9.99 -7.50
N LYS A 494 70.24 10.58 -8.57
CA LYS A 494 69.52 10.59 -9.84
C LYS A 494 69.50 9.22 -10.54
N LEU A 495 70.58 8.45 -10.39
CA LEU A 495 70.63 7.07 -10.88
C LEU A 495 69.58 6.20 -10.19
N ALA A 496 69.47 6.31 -8.85
CA ALA A 496 68.46 5.57 -8.07
C ALA A 496 67.03 5.94 -8.49
N GLU A 497 66.74 7.25 -8.68
CA GLU A 497 65.44 7.71 -9.17
C GLU A 497 65.06 7.10 -10.55
N ILE A 498 66.04 7.03 -11.44
CA ILE A 498 65.83 6.47 -12.79
C ILE A 498 65.61 4.94 -12.68
N GLN A 499 66.40 4.23 -11.87
CA GLN A 499 66.27 2.79 -11.69
C GLN A 499 64.90 2.43 -11.07
N ASP A 500 64.41 3.20 -10.09
CA ASP A 500 63.07 3.01 -9.50
C ASP A 500 61.98 3.21 -10.57
N LYS A 501 62.10 4.21 -11.43
CA LYS A 501 61.14 4.42 -12.56
C LYS A 501 61.18 3.30 -13.58
N LEU A 502 62.36 2.76 -13.87
CA LEU A 502 62.50 1.67 -14.84
C LEU A 502 62.03 0.31 -14.27
N ALA A 503 61.91 0.17 -12.97
CA ALA A 503 61.35 -1.00 -12.31
C ALA A 503 59.80 -1.06 -12.41
N GLN A 504 59.14 0.07 -12.70
CA GLN A 504 57.69 0.15 -12.85
C GLN A 504 57.27 -0.27 -14.27
N ARG A 505 56.39 -1.28 -14.38
CA ARG A 505 55.82 -1.74 -15.67
C ARG A 505 54.38 -1.23 -15.92
N THR A 506 53.76 -0.59 -14.92
CA THR A 506 52.42 0.02 -15.05
C THR A 506 52.57 1.53 -15.03
N PHE A 507 52.13 2.17 -16.09
CA PHE A 507 52.24 3.63 -16.24
C PHE A 507 50.83 4.22 -16.01
N GLU A 508 50.62 4.89 -14.86
CA GLU A 508 49.43 5.74 -14.67
C GLU A 508 49.65 7.03 -15.48
N HIS A 509 48.75 7.31 -16.39
CA HIS A 509 48.74 8.56 -17.18
C HIS A 509 48.34 9.76 -16.32
N THR A 510 49.06 10.04 -15.27
CA THR A 510 48.98 11.32 -14.55
C THR A 510 50.02 12.26 -15.14
N VAL A 511 49.59 12.96 -16.19
CA VAL A 511 50.41 13.99 -16.78
C VAL A 511 50.37 15.24 -15.92
N ASP A 512 51.24 15.30 -14.92
CA ASP A 512 51.59 16.57 -14.29
C ASP A 512 52.71 17.27 -15.09
N TYR A 513 52.31 18.22 -15.92
CA TYR A 513 53.21 18.97 -16.83
C TYR A 513 54.12 19.97 -16.11
N SER A 514 54.15 20.06 -14.78
CA SER A 514 54.75 21.17 -14.08
C SER A 514 56.13 20.91 -13.44
N GLU A 515 56.61 19.65 -13.34
CA GLU A 515 57.95 19.44 -12.74
C GLU A 515 58.86 18.48 -13.50
N LYS A 516 60.01 19.06 -13.90
CA LYS A 516 61.30 18.44 -14.29
C LYS A 516 61.39 17.74 -15.67
N ARG A 517 61.65 18.55 -16.71
CA ARG A 517 62.07 18.13 -18.07
C ARG A 517 63.31 17.24 -18.22
N GLN A 518 64.00 16.87 -17.13
CA GLN A 518 65.32 16.20 -17.24
C GLN A 518 65.32 14.66 -17.13
N SER A 519 64.22 14.02 -16.76
CA SER A 519 64.12 12.53 -16.70
C SER A 519 63.14 11.93 -17.71
N ILE A 520 62.56 12.74 -18.59
CA ILE A 520 61.48 12.33 -19.51
C ILE A 520 61.99 11.39 -20.63
N GLY A 521 63.22 11.57 -21.10
CA GLY A 521 63.74 10.83 -22.26
C GLY A 521 63.86 9.31 -22.04
N ILE A 522 64.47 8.87 -20.95
CA ILE A 522 64.70 7.44 -20.70
C ILE A 522 63.41 6.69 -20.26
N VAL A 523 62.54 7.37 -19.54
CA VAL A 523 61.24 6.81 -19.16
C VAL A 523 60.37 6.57 -20.39
N ASN A 524 60.31 7.55 -21.29
CA ASN A 524 59.60 7.40 -22.57
C ASN A 524 60.15 6.27 -23.44
N VAL A 525 61.47 6.08 -23.45
CA VAL A 525 62.11 4.94 -24.13
C VAL A 525 61.67 3.62 -23.53
N HIS A 526 61.69 3.53 -22.17
CA HIS A 526 61.23 2.36 -21.43
C HIS A 526 59.74 2.05 -21.72
N GLU A 527 58.86 3.04 -21.62
CA GLU A 527 57.42 2.89 -21.92
C GLU A 527 57.21 2.35 -23.36
N ARG A 528 57.94 2.90 -24.36
CA ARG A 528 57.81 2.42 -25.75
C ARG A 528 58.23 0.97 -25.90
N PHE A 529 59.31 0.57 -25.26
CA PHE A 529 59.78 -0.81 -25.29
C PHE A 529 58.84 -1.77 -24.56
N VAL A 530 58.29 -1.36 -23.39
CA VAL A 530 57.29 -2.14 -22.66
C VAL A 530 56.01 -2.33 -23.48
N LEU A 531 55.50 -1.25 -24.10
CA LEU A 531 54.30 -1.32 -24.95
C LEU A 531 54.50 -2.21 -26.20
N TYR A 532 55.73 -2.28 -26.72
CA TYR A 532 56.01 -3.02 -27.95
C TYR A 532 56.39 -4.48 -27.71
N PHE A 533 57.26 -4.76 -26.73
CA PHE A 533 57.82 -6.07 -26.47
C PHE A 533 57.20 -6.77 -25.24
N GLY A 534 56.45 -6.04 -24.39
CA GLY A 534 55.88 -6.60 -23.16
C GLY A 534 56.91 -7.18 -22.21
N ASP A 535 56.67 -8.38 -21.73
CA ASP A 535 57.54 -9.08 -20.80
C ASP A 535 58.87 -9.60 -21.40
N ARG A 536 59.02 -9.53 -22.71
CA ARG A 536 60.26 -9.92 -23.40
C ARG A 536 61.39 -8.89 -23.34
N TYR A 537 61.10 -7.73 -22.76
CA TYR A 537 62.02 -6.59 -22.69
C TYR A 537 62.47 -6.36 -21.25
N ASP A 538 63.73 -6.02 -21.11
CA ASP A 538 64.30 -5.50 -19.88
C ASP A 538 65.36 -4.43 -20.14
N ILE A 539 65.54 -3.47 -19.23
CA ILE A 539 66.53 -2.41 -19.31
C ILE A 539 67.22 -2.22 -17.99
N SER A 540 68.52 -2.13 -18.02
CA SER A 540 69.34 -1.70 -16.87
C SER A 540 70.18 -0.51 -17.22
N VAL A 541 70.42 0.36 -16.20
CA VAL A 541 71.24 1.56 -16.33
C VAL A 541 72.28 1.54 -15.23
N GLU A 542 73.55 1.64 -15.66
CA GLU A 542 74.71 1.79 -14.78
C GLU A 542 75.36 3.15 -15.08
N SER A 543 75.75 3.85 -14.03
CA SER A 543 76.49 5.12 -14.22
C SER A 543 77.38 5.36 -13.00
N VAL A 544 78.59 5.85 -13.31
CA VAL A 544 79.52 6.32 -12.31
C VAL A 544 79.88 7.76 -12.68
N LYS A 545 79.85 8.64 -11.67
CA LYS A 545 80.16 10.06 -11.88
C LYS A 545 81.56 10.22 -12.47
N GLN A 546 81.70 10.93 -13.58
CA GLN A 546 82.91 11.16 -14.42
C GLN A 546 83.44 9.93 -15.18
N GLU A 547 82.73 8.79 -15.17
CA GLU A 547 83.12 7.59 -15.94
C GLU A 547 82.12 7.27 -17.06
N GLY A 548 80.96 7.94 -17.06
CA GLY A 548 79.95 7.83 -18.11
C GLY A 548 78.72 7.05 -17.68
N VAL A 549 77.89 6.66 -18.69
CA VAL A 549 76.64 5.92 -18.52
C VAL A 549 76.67 4.70 -19.42
N ARG A 550 76.06 3.61 -18.94
CA ARG A 550 75.83 2.39 -19.70
C ARG A 550 74.37 1.98 -19.63
N TYR A 551 73.71 1.96 -20.74
CA TYR A 551 72.36 1.41 -20.89
C TYR A 551 72.49 0.01 -21.50
N ARG A 552 71.86 -0.97 -20.85
CA ARG A 552 71.77 -2.34 -21.37
C ARG A 552 70.32 -2.68 -21.55
N ILE A 553 69.94 -2.92 -22.82
CA ILE A 553 68.59 -3.29 -23.25
C ILE A 553 68.67 -4.74 -23.70
N THR A 554 67.85 -5.61 -23.12
CA THR A 554 67.72 -7.01 -23.48
C THR A 554 66.33 -7.32 -24.02
N ILE A 555 66.26 -8.02 -25.15
CA ILE A 555 65.04 -8.37 -25.83
C ILE A 555 65.08 -9.86 -26.12
N GLN A 556 64.22 -10.65 -25.50
CA GLN A 556 64.12 -12.09 -25.72
C GLN A 556 63.64 -12.39 -27.13
N ASN A 557 64.26 -13.35 -27.80
CA ASN A 557 63.81 -13.82 -29.09
C ASN A 557 62.43 -14.46 -28.97
N GLU A 558 61.62 -14.35 -30.02
CA GLU A 558 60.39 -15.14 -30.10
C GLU A 558 60.78 -16.64 -30.12
N GLU A 559 60.31 -17.41 -29.14
CA GLU A 559 60.33 -18.87 -29.28
C GLU A 559 59.56 -19.20 -30.57
N LYS A 560 60.21 -19.78 -31.54
CA LYS A 560 59.51 -20.34 -32.70
C LYS A 560 58.67 -21.51 -32.17
N GLY A 561 57.36 -21.22 -31.86
CA GLY A 561 56.37 -22.26 -31.65
C GLY A 561 56.06 -23.01 -32.91
#